data_84b39b54f8cc0e98ca8b9b22ad265dd7
#
_entry.id   84b39b54f8cc0e98ca8b9b22ad265dd7
#
_cell.length_a   1.000
_cell.length_b   1.000
_cell.length_c   1.000
_cell.angle_alpha   90.00
_cell.angle_beta   90.00
_cell.angle_gamma   90.00
#
_symmetry.space_group_name_H-M   'P 1'
#
loop_
_entity.id
_entity.type
_entity.pdbx_description
1 polymer ?
#
loop_
_entity_poly.entity_id
_entity_poly.type
_entity_poly.pdbx_seq_one_letter_code
_entity_poly.pdbx_strand_id
1 'polypeptide(L)'
;MNERMERVLQKMEKKGIDQLLVSDPLSIRFLTGIMVHPGERLYALLLRTNGKHTMFLNYLYYVSDTGFEEVWFSDMDDQIGVLTEHIDTKGVIGIDKAFPARFLIPLQERCPELKTIWGSDCVDGVRAVKNEEEIKIMRQASVINDMVMERAAAYIKEGMTEKQIADFIEAEYYKEGATGLSFDTI
;
A
#
# COMPACT_ATOMS: atom_id res chain seq x y z
N MET A 1 -6.19 7.27 16.47
CA MET A 1 -5.85 7.57 15.05
C MET A 1 -4.38 7.99 15.05
N ASN A 2 -3.57 7.53 14.10
CA ASN A 2 -2.16 7.88 14.07
C ASN A 2 -1.93 9.18 13.26
N GLU A 3 -0.81 9.86 13.51
CA GLU A 3 -0.45 11.14 12.86
C GLU A 3 -0.46 11.05 11.32
N ARG A 4 -0.05 9.90 10.74
CA ARG A 4 -0.05 9.69 9.29
C ARG A 4 -1.46 9.79 8.70
N MET A 5 -2.43 9.16 9.36
CA MET A 5 -3.84 9.18 8.95
C MET A 5 -4.42 10.59 9.05
N GLU A 6 -4.14 11.32 10.14
CA GLU A 6 -4.58 12.70 10.31
C GLU A 6 -4.06 13.60 9.18
N ARG A 7 -2.80 13.45 8.80
CA ARG A 7 -2.20 14.19 7.67
C ARG A 7 -2.86 13.84 6.33
N VAL A 8 -3.26 12.58 6.12
CA VAL A 8 -4.00 12.16 4.91
C VAL A 8 -5.38 12.80 4.90
N LEU A 9 -6.12 12.76 6.01
CA LEU A 9 -7.45 13.38 6.12
C LEU A 9 -7.38 14.89 5.85
N GLN A 10 -6.40 15.60 6.37
CA GLN A 10 -6.18 17.03 6.08
C GLN A 10 -5.93 17.30 4.58
N LYS A 11 -5.24 16.37 3.87
CA LYS A 11 -5.07 16.49 2.41
C LYS A 11 -6.36 16.21 1.67
N MET A 12 -7.16 15.25 2.14
CA MET A 12 -8.50 14.98 1.58
C MET A 12 -9.40 16.21 1.71
N GLU A 13 -9.48 16.80 2.89
CA GLU A 13 -10.26 18.03 3.14
C GLU A 13 -9.84 19.18 2.21
N LYS A 14 -8.53 19.44 2.08
CA LYS A 14 -7.99 20.47 1.18
C LYS A 14 -8.34 20.27 -0.30
N LYS A 15 -8.60 19.00 -0.69
CA LYS A 15 -8.99 18.63 -2.06
C LYS A 15 -10.50 18.50 -2.25
N GLY A 16 -11.29 18.65 -1.20
CA GLY A 16 -12.73 18.42 -1.25
C GLY A 16 -13.09 16.95 -1.49
N ILE A 17 -12.30 16.03 -0.95
CA ILE A 17 -12.52 14.58 -1.01
C ILE A 17 -13.08 14.15 0.33
N ASP A 18 -14.36 13.78 0.39
CA ASP A 18 -14.99 13.32 1.64
C ASP A 18 -14.70 11.86 1.94
N GLN A 19 -14.46 11.06 0.92
CA GLN A 19 -14.16 9.63 1.01
C GLN A 19 -13.04 9.25 0.04
N LEU A 20 -12.10 8.41 0.50
CA LEU A 20 -10.96 7.94 -0.27
C LEU A 20 -10.84 6.41 -0.14
N LEU A 21 -10.90 5.72 -1.26
CA LEU A 21 -10.71 4.29 -1.33
C LEU A 21 -9.24 3.97 -1.64
N VAL A 22 -8.52 3.50 -0.64
CA VAL A 22 -7.10 3.10 -0.72
C VAL A 22 -7.04 1.60 -0.88
N SER A 23 -6.38 1.10 -1.91
CA SER A 23 -6.22 -0.33 -2.21
C SER A 23 -4.76 -0.77 -2.42
N ASP A 24 -3.82 0.18 -2.56
CA ASP A 24 -2.40 -0.14 -2.57
C ASP A 24 -1.97 -0.76 -1.23
N PRO A 25 -1.53 -2.05 -1.19
CA PRO A 25 -1.15 -2.71 0.05
C PRO A 25 -0.07 -1.97 0.84
N LEU A 26 0.87 -1.32 0.16
CA LEU A 26 1.91 -0.54 0.82
C LEU A 26 1.37 0.76 1.44
N SER A 27 0.38 1.38 0.81
CA SER A 27 -0.33 2.54 1.35
C SER A 27 -1.17 2.15 2.57
N ILE A 28 -1.89 1.03 2.50
CA ILE A 28 -2.65 0.51 3.65
C ILE A 28 -1.69 0.17 4.79
N ARG A 29 -0.59 -0.55 4.53
CA ARG A 29 0.43 -0.83 5.55
C ARG A 29 1.00 0.44 6.17
N PHE A 30 1.27 1.46 5.38
CA PHE A 30 1.77 2.75 5.88
C PHE A 30 0.82 3.39 6.89
N LEU A 31 -0.49 3.29 6.64
CA LEU A 31 -1.53 3.90 7.47
C LEU A 31 -1.90 3.05 8.70
N THR A 32 -1.86 1.73 8.57
CA THR A 32 -2.43 0.79 9.54
C THR A 32 -1.42 -0.16 10.18
N GLY A 33 -0.26 -0.35 9.55
CA GLY A 33 0.70 -1.41 9.90
C GLY A 33 0.35 -2.79 9.32
N ILE A 34 -0.86 -2.97 8.76
CA ILE A 34 -1.35 -4.25 8.25
C ILE A 34 -0.87 -4.46 6.81
N MET A 35 -0.27 -5.62 6.56
CA MET A 35 0.18 -6.02 5.23
C MET A 35 -0.56 -7.26 4.78
N VAL A 36 -1.24 -7.16 3.64
CA VAL A 36 -1.90 -8.25 2.95
C VAL A 36 -1.39 -8.29 1.51
N HIS A 37 -1.24 -9.49 0.96
CA HIS A 37 -1.00 -9.71 -0.47
C HIS A 37 -2.32 -10.17 -1.12
N PRO A 38 -3.14 -9.24 -1.64
CA PRO A 38 -4.52 -9.54 -2.03
C PRO A 38 -4.63 -10.35 -3.32
N GLY A 39 -3.56 -10.39 -4.14
CA GLY A 39 -3.64 -10.94 -5.48
C GLY A 39 -4.67 -10.17 -6.32
N GLU A 40 -5.69 -10.87 -6.81
CA GLU A 40 -6.75 -10.28 -7.61
C GLU A 40 -8.01 -9.89 -6.81
N ARG A 41 -8.02 -10.13 -5.47
CA ARG A 41 -9.18 -9.92 -4.62
C ARG A 41 -9.29 -8.46 -4.16
N LEU A 42 -10.51 -8.05 -3.90
CA LEU A 42 -10.75 -6.75 -3.30
C LEU A 42 -10.11 -6.68 -1.90
N TYR A 43 -9.24 -5.71 -1.74
CA TYR A 43 -8.64 -5.30 -0.46
C TYR A 43 -8.60 -3.78 -0.45
N ALA A 44 -9.27 -3.16 0.49
CA ALA A 44 -9.37 -1.71 0.51
C ALA A 44 -9.57 -1.16 1.92
N LEU A 45 -9.06 0.04 2.14
CA LEU A 45 -9.35 0.89 3.28
C LEU A 45 -10.12 2.12 2.78
N LEU A 46 -11.35 2.26 3.22
CA LEU A 46 -12.16 3.45 2.97
C LEU A 46 -11.92 4.46 4.09
N LEU A 47 -11.24 5.53 3.76
CA LEU A 47 -11.06 6.69 4.65
C LEU A 47 -12.20 7.67 4.44
N ARG A 48 -12.68 8.27 5.54
CA ARG A 48 -13.70 9.32 5.52
C ARG A 48 -13.27 10.47 6.42
N THR A 49 -13.52 11.69 6.00
CA THR A 49 -13.19 12.90 6.78
C THR A 49 -13.96 12.98 8.11
N ASN A 50 -15.09 12.29 8.21
CA ASN A 50 -15.86 12.18 9.47
C ASN A 50 -15.29 11.18 10.50
N GLY A 51 -14.15 10.54 10.21
CA GLY A 51 -13.45 9.63 11.12
C GLY A 51 -13.99 8.19 11.16
N LYS A 52 -15.03 7.86 10.40
CA LYS A 52 -15.59 6.49 10.31
C LYS A 52 -14.91 5.74 9.16
N HIS A 53 -13.81 5.09 9.45
CA HIS A 53 -13.04 4.33 8.45
C HIS A 53 -13.48 2.87 8.42
N THR A 54 -13.48 2.27 7.22
CA THR A 54 -13.90 0.88 7.01
C THR A 54 -12.83 0.10 6.26
N MET A 55 -12.49 -1.08 6.75
CA MET A 55 -11.57 -2.01 6.10
C MET A 55 -12.36 -3.12 5.39
N PHE A 56 -12.14 -3.32 4.10
CA PHE A 56 -12.75 -4.38 3.29
C PHE A 56 -11.78 -5.55 3.19
N LEU A 57 -12.22 -6.73 3.67
CA LEU A 57 -11.37 -7.90 3.86
C LEU A 57 -12.03 -9.16 3.28
N ASN A 58 -11.26 -9.94 2.55
CA ASN A 58 -11.70 -11.27 2.15
C ASN A 58 -11.42 -12.29 3.26
N TYR A 59 -12.32 -13.26 3.49
CA TYR A 59 -12.15 -14.31 4.50
C TYR A 59 -10.88 -15.17 4.33
N LEU A 60 -10.22 -15.09 3.19
CA LEU A 60 -8.95 -15.76 2.94
C LEU A 60 -7.72 -14.98 3.49
N TYR A 61 -7.93 -13.77 4.00
CA TYR A 61 -6.84 -13.01 4.60
C TYR A 61 -6.68 -13.36 6.08
N TYR A 62 -5.44 -13.54 6.51
CA TYR A 62 -5.09 -13.75 7.91
C TYR A 62 -4.84 -12.39 8.58
N VAL A 63 -5.92 -11.70 8.92
CA VAL A 63 -5.88 -10.41 9.61
C VAL A 63 -6.69 -10.54 10.89
N SER A 64 -6.14 -10.04 11.99
CA SER A 64 -6.82 -9.96 13.27
C SER A 64 -6.82 -8.52 13.74
N ASP A 65 -7.96 -8.06 14.24
CA ASP A 65 -8.17 -6.75 14.86
C ASP A 65 -7.48 -5.59 14.13
N THR A 66 -8.15 -5.04 13.15
CA THR A 66 -7.62 -3.91 12.37
C THR A 66 -7.73 -2.57 13.10
N GLY A 67 -8.52 -2.49 14.16
CA GLY A 67 -8.86 -1.25 14.84
C GLY A 67 -9.83 -0.35 14.06
N PHE A 68 -10.42 -0.86 12.97
CA PHE A 68 -11.39 -0.18 12.12
C PHE A 68 -12.71 -0.95 12.08
N GLU A 69 -13.74 -0.36 11.52
CA GLU A 69 -14.90 -1.13 11.08
C GLU A 69 -14.46 -2.12 10.00
N GLU A 70 -14.76 -3.40 10.19
CA GLU A 70 -14.36 -4.48 9.29
C GLU A 70 -15.57 -5.00 8.51
N VAL A 71 -15.42 -5.08 7.21
CA VAL A 71 -16.40 -5.66 6.30
C VAL A 71 -15.78 -6.87 5.63
N TRP A 72 -16.24 -8.05 6.04
CA TRP A 72 -15.75 -9.33 5.57
C TRP A 72 -16.63 -9.91 4.48
N PHE A 73 -16.03 -10.46 3.44
CA PHE A 73 -16.71 -11.10 2.32
C PHE A 73 -15.89 -12.26 1.74
N SER A 74 -16.52 -13.08 0.92
CA SER A 74 -15.92 -14.19 0.18
C SER A 74 -15.81 -13.87 -1.31
N ASP A 75 -15.14 -14.74 -2.06
CA ASP A 75 -15.09 -14.64 -3.52
C ASP A 75 -16.45 -14.88 -4.20
N MET A 76 -17.44 -15.43 -3.46
CA MET A 76 -18.79 -15.69 -3.95
C MET A 76 -19.76 -14.53 -3.73
N ASP A 77 -19.38 -13.54 -2.94
CA ASP A 77 -20.24 -12.40 -2.64
C ASP A 77 -20.18 -11.33 -3.75
N ASP A 78 -21.24 -10.52 -3.84
CA ASP A 78 -21.25 -9.32 -4.69
C ASP A 78 -20.38 -8.22 -4.08
N GLN A 79 -19.09 -8.26 -4.38
CA GLN A 79 -18.09 -7.34 -3.81
C GLN A 79 -18.41 -5.87 -4.12
N ILE A 80 -19.04 -5.59 -5.26
CA ILE A 80 -19.46 -4.23 -5.62
C ILE A 80 -20.69 -3.82 -4.78
N GLY A 81 -21.64 -4.74 -4.56
CA GLY A 81 -22.75 -4.52 -3.64
C GLY A 81 -22.26 -4.16 -2.24
N VAL A 82 -21.30 -4.95 -1.73
CA VAL A 82 -20.67 -4.70 -0.41
C VAL A 82 -20.02 -3.31 -0.37
N LEU A 83 -19.29 -2.88 -1.40
CA LEU A 83 -18.72 -1.53 -1.46
C LEU A 83 -19.79 -0.45 -1.45
N THR A 84 -20.85 -0.61 -2.24
CA THR A 84 -21.90 0.42 -2.41
C THR A 84 -22.72 0.66 -1.13
N GLU A 85 -22.83 -0.34 -0.25
CA GLU A 85 -23.49 -0.20 1.06
C GLU A 85 -22.71 0.69 2.04
N HIS A 86 -21.41 0.87 1.79
CA HIS A 86 -20.51 1.57 2.72
C HIS A 86 -19.97 2.90 2.19
N ILE A 87 -20.25 3.28 0.95
CA ILE A 87 -19.83 4.55 0.37
C ILE A 87 -21.02 5.50 0.16
N ASP A 88 -20.75 6.80 0.14
CA ASP A 88 -21.72 7.76 -0.40
C ASP A 88 -21.72 7.68 -1.92
N THR A 89 -22.72 7.04 -2.50
CA THR A 89 -22.86 6.77 -3.93
C THR A 89 -23.23 8.02 -4.77
N LYS A 90 -23.52 9.14 -4.11
CA LYS A 90 -23.86 10.44 -4.77
C LYS A 90 -22.78 11.49 -4.54
N GLY A 91 -21.78 11.18 -3.74
CA GLY A 91 -20.68 12.08 -3.39
C GLY A 91 -19.49 12.01 -4.32
N VAL A 92 -18.38 12.56 -3.85
CA VAL A 92 -17.07 12.49 -4.50
C VAL A 92 -16.23 11.47 -3.77
N ILE A 93 -15.68 10.50 -4.49
CA ILE A 93 -14.76 9.51 -3.94
C ILE A 93 -13.38 9.62 -4.62
N GLY A 94 -12.34 9.74 -3.81
CA GLY A 94 -10.98 9.58 -4.26
C GLY A 94 -10.67 8.10 -4.49
N ILE A 95 -10.03 7.79 -5.60
CA ILE A 95 -9.57 6.44 -5.95
C ILE A 95 -8.05 6.43 -5.99
N ASP A 96 -7.44 5.44 -5.37
CA ASP A 96 -6.00 5.30 -5.43
C ASP A 96 -5.53 4.60 -6.73
N LYS A 97 -4.23 4.74 -7.03
CA LYS A 97 -3.58 4.24 -8.24
C LYS A 97 -3.65 2.71 -8.41
N ALA A 98 -3.79 1.98 -7.32
CA ALA A 98 -3.77 0.53 -7.33
C ALA A 98 -5.19 -0.07 -7.31
N PHE A 99 -6.24 0.74 -7.25
CA PHE A 99 -7.61 0.22 -7.27
C PHE A 99 -7.91 -0.44 -8.62
N PRO A 100 -8.16 -1.77 -8.64
CA PRO A 100 -8.25 -2.49 -9.90
C PRO A 100 -9.47 -2.06 -10.72
N ALA A 101 -9.28 -1.90 -12.04
CA ALA A 101 -10.35 -1.53 -12.97
C ALA A 101 -11.51 -2.53 -12.94
N ARG A 102 -11.24 -3.81 -12.64
CA ARG A 102 -12.28 -4.85 -12.49
C ARG A 102 -13.31 -4.56 -11.39
N PHE A 103 -12.98 -3.72 -10.42
CA PHE A 103 -13.89 -3.24 -9.37
C PHE A 103 -14.38 -1.82 -9.67
N LEU A 104 -13.52 -0.96 -10.22
CA LEU A 104 -13.86 0.43 -10.50
C LEU A 104 -14.94 0.56 -11.57
N ILE A 105 -14.82 -0.17 -12.68
CA ILE A 105 -15.78 -0.08 -13.79
C ILE A 105 -17.19 -0.52 -13.34
N PRO A 106 -17.39 -1.71 -12.74
CA PRO A 106 -18.72 -2.09 -12.24
C PRO A 106 -19.24 -1.17 -11.12
N LEU A 107 -18.37 -0.58 -10.30
CA LEU A 107 -18.77 0.39 -9.29
C LEU A 107 -19.36 1.65 -9.95
N GLN A 108 -18.71 2.18 -10.99
CA GLN A 108 -19.20 3.34 -11.73
C GLN A 108 -20.51 3.06 -12.49
N GLU A 109 -20.63 1.85 -13.06
CA GLU A 109 -21.87 1.41 -13.72
C GLU A 109 -23.06 1.32 -12.75
N ARG A 110 -22.80 0.79 -11.54
CA ARG A 110 -23.82 0.65 -10.49
C ARG A 110 -24.19 2.00 -9.83
N CYS A 111 -23.24 2.91 -9.76
CA CYS A 111 -23.38 4.21 -9.10
C CYS A 111 -23.09 5.36 -10.07
N PRO A 112 -23.98 5.63 -11.05
CA PRO A 112 -23.73 6.63 -12.10
C PRO A 112 -23.64 8.08 -11.58
N GLU A 113 -24.16 8.34 -10.37
CA GLU A 113 -24.05 9.66 -9.73
C GLU A 113 -22.75 9.83 -8.94
N LEU A 114 -22.00 8.73 -8.72
CA LEU A 114 -20.73 8.74 -7.99
C LEU A 114 -19.63 9.42 -8.83
N LYS A 115 -19.09 10.51 -8.34
CA LYS A 115 -17.97 11.17 -8.98
C LYS A 115 -16.64 10.60 -8.47
N THR A 116 -15.92 9.87 -9.32
CA THR A 116 -14.59 9.36 -9.02
C THR A 116 -13.51 10.36 -9.43
N ILE A 117 -12.54 10.59 -8.55
CA ILE A 117 -11.40 11.47 -8.82
C ILE A 117 -10.10 10.82 -8.36
N TRP A 118 -8.98 11.36 -8.81
CA TRP A 118 -7.65 10.90 -8.39
C TRP A 118 -7.39 11.23 -6.92
N GLY A 119 -7.14 10.19 -6.09
CA GLY A 119 -6.96 10.32 -4.65
C GLY A 119 -5.58 9.92 -4.12
N SER A 120 -4.73 9.23 -4.92
CA SER A 120 -3.46 8.67 -4.45
C SER A 120 -2.52 9.67 -3.81
N ASP A 121 -2.45 10.89 -4.31
CA ASP A 121 -1.55 11.91 -3.81
C ASP A 121 -1.88 12.40 -2.38
N CYS A 122 -3.09 12.09 -1.87
CA CYS A 122 -3.41 12.27 -0.46
C CYS A 122 -2.52 11.39 0.42
N VAL A 123 -2.32 10.12 0.04
CA VAL A 123 -1.46 9.18 0.76
C VAL A 123 0.00 9.32 0.34
N ASP A 124 0.28 9.29 -0.95
CA ASP A 124 1.64 9.36 -1.51
C ASP A 124 2.37 10.63 -1.05
N GLY A 125 1.68 11.75 -1.02
CA GLY A 125 2.25 13.02 -0.55
C GLY A 125 2.54 13.06 0.96
N VAL A 126 1.92 12.20 1.77
CA VAL A 126 2.29 12.01 3.19
C VAL A 126 3.47 11.06 3.29
N ARG A 127 3.47 9.96 2.53
CA ARG A 127 4.56 8.97 2.48
C ARG A 127 5.87 9.55 1.94
N ALA A 128 5.80 10.55 1.06
CA ALA A 128 6.98 11.21 0.49
C ALA A 128 7.83 11.91 1.55
N VAL A 129 7.23 12.39 2.63
CA VAL A 129 7.91 13.06 3.74
C VAL A 129 8.13 12.07 4.87
N LYS A 130 9.39 11.68 5.08
CA LYS A 130 9.82 10.71 6.08
C LYS A 130 10.00 11.40 7.44
N ASN A 131 9.66 10.68 8.51
CA ASN A 131 9.99 11.12 9.86
C ASN A 131 11.44 10.75 10.23
N GLU A 132 11.91 11.18 11.40
CA GLU A 132 13.30 10.97 11.86
C GLU A 132 13.68 9.48 11.96
N GLU A 133 12.76 8.62 12.43
CA GLU A 133 13.01 7.18 12.54
C GLU A 133 13.09 6.53 11.15
N GLU A 134 12.22 6.91 10.24
CA GLU A 134 12.26 6.45 8.84
C GLU A 134 13.55 6.89 8.15
N ILE A 135 13.99 8.14 8.37
CA ILE A 135 15.27 8.65 7.84
C ILE A 135 16.45 7.86 8.40
N LYS A 136 16.43 7.52 9.69
CA LYS A 136 17.48 6.72 10.31
C LYS A 136 17.58 5.32 9.67
N ILE A 137 16.45 4.66 9.48
CA ILE A 137 16.40 3.34 8.80
C ILE A 137 16.91 3.44 7.37
N MET A 138 16.49 4.46 6.61
CA MET A 138 16.96 4.69 5.24
C MET A 138 18.48 4.90 5.18
N ARG A 139 19.05 5.66 6.12
CA ARG A 139 20.52 5.85 6.21
C ARG A 139 21.24 4.55 6.50
N GLN A 140 20.72 3.72 7.41
CA GLN A 140 21.29 2.40 7.68
C GLN A 140 21.25 1.49 6.45
N ALA A 141 20.11 1.45 5.74
CA ALA A 141 19.99 0.70 4.51
C ALA A 141 20.97 1.16 3.43
N SER A 142 21.21 2.48 3.31
CA SER A 142 22.21 3.02 2.39
C SER A 142 23.63 2.58 2.74
N VAL A 143 24.00 2.59 4.02
CA VAL A 143 25.33 2.11 4.46
C VAL A 143 25.52 0.63 4.16
N ILE A 144 24.50 -0.20 4.40
CA ILE A 144 24.53 -1.63 4.05
C ILE A 144 24.71 -1.80 2.54
N ASN A 145 23.96 -1.02 1.74
CA ASN A 145 24.09 -1.06 0.29
C ASN A 145 25.52 -0.76 -0.18
N ASP A 146 26.14 0.29 0.34
CA ASP A 146 27.50 0.68 -0.03
C ASP A 146 28.50 -0.42 0.30
N MET A 147 28.43 -1.01 1.51
CA MET A 147 29.31 -2.14 1.91
C MET A 147 29.13 -3.36 1.01
N VAL A 148 27.90 -3.71 0.68
CA VAL A 148 27.60 -4.87 -0.18
C VAL A 148 28.12 -4.61 -1.60
N MET A 149 27.96 -3.40 -2.13
CA MET A 149 28.47 -3.05 -3.46
C MET A 149 30.00 -3.08 -3.53
N GLU A 150 30.71 -2.62 -2.51
CA GLU A 150 32.18 -2.74 -2.44
C GLU A 150 32.62 -4.21 -2.45
N ARG A 151 31.97 -5.07 -1.68
CA ARG A 151 32.27 -6.50 -1.64
C ARG A 151 31.94 -7.19 -2.97
N ALA A 152 30.83 -6.84 -3.59
CA ALA A 152 30.45 -7.36 -4.90
C ALA A 152 31.47 -6.99 -5.98
N ALA A 153 31.92 -5.74 -6.00
CA ALA A 153 32.95 -5.29 -6.92
C ALA A 153 34.28 -6.07 -6.77
N ALA A 154 34.65 -6.39 -5.53
CA ALA A 154 35.83 -7.20 -5.22
C ALA A 154 35.66 -8.70 -5.56
N TYR A 155 34.43 -9.18 -5.55
CA TYR A 155 34.08 -10.59 -5.80
C TYR A 155 34.05 -10.93 -7.29
N ILE A 156 33.64 -10.00 -8.15
CA ILE A 156 33.44 -10.21 -9.58
C ILE A 156 34.79 -10.60 -10.26
N LYS A 157 34.75 -11.71 -11.00
CA LYS A 157 35.91 -12.22 -11.78
C LYS A 157 35.47 -12.67 -13.17
N GLU A 158 36.41 -12.69 -14.10
CA GLU A 158 36.16 -13.25 -15.43
C GLU A 158 35.64 -14.68 -15.36
N GLY A 159 34.62 -14.98 -16.16
CA GLY A 159 33.95 -16.29 -16.22
C GLY A 159 32.82 -16.50 -15.25
N MET A 160 32.51 -15.53 -14.35
CA MET A 160 31.34 -15.59 -13.51
C MET A 160 30.07 -15.29 -14.30
N THR A 161 28.97 -15.98 -13.93
CA THR A 161 27.64 -15.70 -14.45
C THR A 161 26.97 -14.59 -13.65
N GLU A 162 26.02 -13.86 -14.26
CA GLU A 162 25.16 -12.87 -13.57
C GLU A 162 24.49 -13.45 -12.34
N LYS A 163 23.99 -14.72 -12.47
CA LYS A 163 23.35 -15.41 -11.34
C LYS A 163 24.30 -15.60 -10.14
N GLN A 164 25.56 -15.95 -10.37
CA GLN A 164 26.53 -16.10 -9.28
C GLN A 164 26.78 -14.78 -8.55
N ILE A 165 26.79 -13.68 -9.30
CA ILE A 165 26.95 -12.34 -8.73
C ILE A 165 25.69 -11.94 -7.95
N ALA A 166 24.51 -12.18 -8.50
CA ALA A 166 23.22 -11.90 -7.83
C ALA A 166 23.09 -12.67 -6.52
N ASP A 167 23.36 -13.99 -6.55
CA ASP A 167 23.31 -14.85 -5.36
C ASP A 167 24.29 -14.38 -4.26
N PHE A 168 25.49 -13.92 -4.68
CA PHE A 168 26.48 -13.35 -3.74
C PHE A 168 25.96 -12.06 -3.11
N ILE A 169 25.45 -11.12 -3.91
CA ILE A 169 24.91 -9.85 -3.44
C ILE A 169 23.77 -10.08 -2.43
N GLU A 170 22.83 -10.94 -2.77
CA GLU A 170 21.71 -11.27 -1.88
C GLU A 170 22.20 -11.84 -0.55
N ALA A 171 23.14 -12.79 -0.59
CA ALA A 171 23.73 -13.38 0.61
C ALA A 171 24.44 -12.34 1.49
N GLU A 172 25.14 -11.38 0.88
CA GLU A 172 25.81 -10.31 1.63
C GLU A 172 24.80 -9.35 2.30
N TYR A 173 23.68 -9.01 1.65
CA TYR A 173 22.61 -8.23 2.30
C TYR A 173 22.07 -8.91 3.55
N TYR A 174 21.78 -10.21 3.47
CA TYR A 174 21.28 -10.95 4.65
C TYR A 174 22.34 -11.05 5.77
N LYS A 175 23.64 -11.16 5.45
CA LYS A 175 24.73 -11.13 6.44
C LYS A 175 24.80 -9.81 7.20
N GLU A 176 24.48 -8.69 6.52
CA GLU A 176 24.41 -7.36 7.15
C GLU A 176 23.09 -7.08 7.86
N GLY A 177 22.21 -8.07 7.97
CA GLY A 177 20.96 -7.98 8.72
C GLY A 177 19.78 -7.42 7.95
N ALA A 178 19.86 -7.35 6.62
CA ALA A 178 18.69 -7.03 5.80
C ALA A 178 17.64 -8.15 5.93
N THR A 179 16.37 -7.78 5.95
CA THR A 179 15.24 -8.73 6.03
C THR A 179 14.70 -9.13 4.65
N GLY A 180 15.21 -8.53 3.60
CA GLY A 180 14.86 -8.79 2.21
C GLY A 180 15.39 -7.73 1.27
N LEU A 181 15.29 -8.00 -0.01
CA LEU A 181 15.60 -7.03 -1.07
C LEU A 181 14.37 -6.17 -1.36
N SER A 182 14.59 -4.92 -1.78
CA SER A 182 13.50 -4.02 -2.18
C SER A 182 12.86 -4.43 -3.52
N PHE A 183 13.62 -5.10 -4.37
CA PHE A 183 13.23 -5.66 -5.67
C PHE A 183 14.25 -6.75 -6.04
N ASP A 184 13.86 -7.64 -6.93
CA ASP A 184 14.74 -8.70 -7.42
C ASP A 184 15.93 -8.12 -8.16
N THR A 185 17.07 -8.79 -8.07
CA THR A 185 18.28 -8.39 -8.83
C THR A 185 18.01 -8.53 -10.32
N ILE A 186 18.24 -7.46 -11.08
CA ILE A 186 18.00 -7.34 -12.51
C ILE A 186 19.33 -7.58 -13.25
#